data_cf5cce4e72fdc5e026267b0c7b6a205a
#
_entry.id   cf5cce4e72fdc5e026267b0c7b6a205a
#
_cell.length_a   1.000
_cell.length_b   1.000
_cell.length_c   1.000
_cell.angle_alpha   90.00
_cell.angle_beta   90.00
_cell.angle_gamma   90.00
#
_symmetry.space_group_name_H-M   'P 1'
#
loop_
_entity.id
_entity.type
_entity.pdbx_description
1 polymer ?
#
loop_
_entity_poly.entity_id
_entity_poly.type
_entity_poly.pdbx_seq_one_letter_code
_entity_poly.pdbx_strand_id
1 'polypeptide(L)'
;GTSIPSRGIWKNTALQSHFDTFYSARYLTTLRLKTVHDWLAGTPYEHIIILVNTPEYGGGGILNSYNLAMTHHPSFKPVVVHEFGHSFAGLADEYAYDFESIDMYPTDVEPWEPNITTKVNFDEKWKDLIGKNSAIGLFEGAGYALKGVYRPALHCRMRDNETPDFCPVCQRAIQRVIDFYTQ
;
A
#
# COMPACT_ATOMS: atom_id res chain seq x y z
N GLY A 1 2.14 19.70 10.38
CA GLY A 1 1.55 19.99 9.07
C GLY A 1 2.35 19.39 7.93
N THR A 2 1.84 19.49 6.72
CA THR A 2 2.48 19.00 5.51
C THR A 2 2.20 19.97 4.36
N SER A 3 2.99 19.91 3.29
CA SER A 3 2.77 20.72 2.09
C SER A 3 1.69 20.09 1.20
N ILE A 4 0.95 20.94 0.49
CA ILE A 4 -0.06 20.57 -0.52
C ILE A 4 0.23 21.43 -1.75
N PRO A 5 1.15 21.00 -2.62
CA PRO A 5 1.62 21.79 -3.76
C PRO A 5 0.51 22.24 -4.71
N SER A 6 -0.45 21.38 -5.01
CA SER A 6 -1.59 21.69 -5.88
C SER A 6 -2.47 22.86 -5.36
N ARG A 7 -2.41 23.15 -4.06
CA ARG A 7 -3.12 24.25 -3.41
C ARG A 7 -2.19 25.44 -3.09
N GLY A 8 -0.94 25.42 -3.51
CA GLY A 8 0.06 26.43 -3.19
C GLY A 8 0.44 26.47 -1.70
N ILE A 9 0.16 25.42 -0.94
CA ILE A 9 0.44 25.34 0.50
C ILE A 9 1.83 24.72 0.70
N TRP A 10 2.75 25.50 1.26
CA TRP A 10 4.11 25.07 1.56
C TRP A 10 4.36 25.13 3.05
N LYS A 11 4.88 24.05 3.63
CA LYS A 11 5.22 23.94 5.05
C LYS A 11 6.67 23.52 5.22
N ASN A 12 7.43 24.30 5.96
CA ASN A 12 8.76 23.91 6.37
C ASN A 12 8.65 23.04 7.64
N THR A 13 8.59 21.74 7.45
CA THR A 13 8.50 20.75 8.53
C THR A 13 9.76 19.90 8.55
N ALA A 14 10.00 19.21 9.65
CA ALA A 14 11.21 18.44 9.88
C ALA A 14 11.54 17.46 8.74
N LEU A 15 10.56 16.72 8.26
CA LEU A 15 10.73 15.76 7.16
C LEU A 15 10.20 16.31 5.82
N GLN A 16 9.69 17.54 5.77
CA GLN A 16 9.15 18.16 4.55
C GLN A 16 8.19 17.24 3.78
N SER A 17 7.32 16.52 4.50
CA SER A 17 6.30 15.69 3.87
C SER A 17 5.37 16.54 2.99
N HIS A 18 4.91 15.95 1.90
CA HIS A 18 4.02 16.62 0.96
C HIS A 18 3.04 15.65 0.32
N PHE A 19 1.88 16.16 -0.03
CA PHE A 19 0.91 15.52 -0.93
C PHE A 19 1.30 15.72 -2.40
N ASP A 20 0.43 15.32 -3.30
CA ASP A 20 0.56 15.47 -4.75
C ASP A 20 1.76 14.71 -5.37
N THR A 21 2.27 13.69 -4.67
CA THR A 21 3.31 12.82 -5.22
C THR A 21 2.74 12.06 -6.43
N PHE A 22 3.52 12.04 -7.53
CA PHE A 22 3.08 11.46 -8.81
C PHE A 22 1.73 11.99 -9.31
N TYR A 23 1.44 13.27 -9.03
CA TYR A 23 0.18 13.94 -9.39
C TYR A 23 -1.07 13.35 -8.72
N SER A 24 -0.92 12.48 -7.73
CA SER A 24 -2.02 11.97 -6.93
C SER A 24 -2.22 12.80 -5.67
N ALA A 25 -3.38 13.47 -5.58
CA ALA A 25 -3.68 14.43 -4.51
C ALA A 25 -3.62 13.80 -3.10
N ARG A 26 -3.88 12.50 -2.98
CA ARG A 26 -3.86 11.76 -1.71
C ARG A 26 -2.53 11.07 -1.41
N TYR A 27 -1.59 11.04 -2.36
CA TYR A 27 -0.33 10.34 -2.16
C TYR A 27 0.64 11.20 -1.37
N LEU A 28 0.89 10.80 -0.13
CA LEU A 28 1.68 11.50 0.87
C LEU A 28 3.06 10.85 0.99
N THR A 29 4.12 11.62 0.74
CA THR A 29 5.50 11.12 0.83
C THR A 29 6.45 12.14 1.46
N THR A 30 7.70 11.74 1.67
CA THR A 30 8.84 12.62 1.92
C THR A 30 10.04 12.21 1.08
N LEU A 31 10.79 13.19 0.59
CA LEU A 31 12.07 12.98 -0.10
C LEU A 31 13.27 13.13 0.85
N ARG A 32 13.03 13.35 2.15
CA ARG A 32 14.07 13.54 3.16
C ARG A 32 14.57 12.23 3.78
N LEU A 33 14.80 11.22 2.95
CA LEU A 33 15.21 9.87 3.40
C LEU A 33 16.48 9.92 4.26
N LYS A 34 17.49 10.68 3.83
CA LYS A 34 18.71 10.84 4.64
C LYS A 34 18.38 11.37 6.04
N THR A 35 17.53 12.37 6.16
CA THR A 35 17.13 12.92 7.47
C THR A 35 16.40 11.88 8.32
N VAL A 36 15.51 11.09 7.74
CA VAL A 36 14.81 9.99 8.42
C VAL A 36 15.82 9.01 9.00
N HIS A 37 16.76 8.53 8.19
CA HIS A 37 17.77 7.57 8.62
C HIS A 37 18.78 8.17 9.60
N ASP A 38 19.19 9.44 9.45
CA ASP A 38 20.05 10.13 10.41
C ASP A 38 19.41 10.19 11.81
N TRP A 39 18.09 10.43 11.88
CA TRP A 39 17.37 10.46 13.16
C TRP A 39 17.22 9.08 13.81
N LEU A 40 17.16 8.04 12.99
CA LEU A 40 17.07 6.66 13.46
C LEU A 40 18.45 6.00 13.68
N ALA A 41 19.53 6.72 13.37
CA ALA A 41 20.89 6.21 13.57
C ALA A 41 21.10 5.78 15.03
N GLY A 42 21.50 4.53 15.22
CA GLY A 42 21.67 3.93 16.55
C GLY A 42 20.40 3.35 17.18
N THR A 43 19.26 3.42 16.51
CA THR A 43 18.02 2.73 16.91
C THR A 43 17.83 1.50 16.02
N PRO A 44 17.72 0.29 16.56
CA PRO A 44 17.37 -0.87 15.73
C PRO A 44 15.92 -0.75 15.26
N TYR A 45 15.68 -0.95 13.96
CA TYR A 45 14.34 -0.94 13.40
C TYR A 45 14.27 -1.82 12.13
N GLU A 46 13.14 -2.47 11.94
CA GLU A 46 12.83 -3.25 10.73
C GLU A 46 11.86 -2.50 9.82
N HIS A 47 11.10 -1.54 10.38
CA HIS A 47 10.09 -0.79 9.63
C HIS A 47 9.93 0.62 10.18
N ILE A 48 9.65 1.58 9.28
CA ILE A 48 9.51 3.00 9.63
C ILE A 48 8.08 3.47 9.33
N ILE A 49 7.40 3.98 10.35
CA ILE A 49 6.09 4.62 10.21
C ILE A 49 6.22 6.11 10.55
N ILE A 50 5.90 6.96 9.59
CA ILE A 50 5.96 8.42 9.77
C ILE A 50 4.53 8.95 9.95
N LEU A 51 4.25 9.49 11.13
CA LEU A 51 2.96 10.06 11.47
C LEU A 51 2.95 11.56 11.11
N VAL A 52 2.08 11.93 10.18
CA VAL A 52 2.01 13.29 9.66
C VAL A 52 0.86 14.06 10.31
N ASN A 53 1.19 15.13 11.03
CA ASN A 53 0.22 15.98 11.71
C ASN A 53 -0.58 16.83 10.70
N THR A 54 -1.61 16.21 10.12
CA THR A 54 -2.52 16.84 9.15
C THR A 54 -3.91 16.21 9.20
N PRO A 55 -4.98 17.00 9.02
CA PRO A 55 -6.34 16.48 8.84
C PRO A 55 -6.65 16.07 7.40
N GLU A 56 -5.80 16.40 6.43
CA GLU A 56 -6.00 16.03 5.03
C GLU A 56 -5.88 14.52 4.85
N TYR A 57 -6.81 13.95 4.08
CA TYR A 57 -6.83 12.53 3.79
C TYR A 57 -5.66 12.13 2.88
N GLY A 58 -4.95 11.10 3.25
CA GLY A 58 -3.95 10.43 2.42
C GLY A 58 -2.89 9.68 3.21
N GLY A 59 -2.12 8.93 2.46
CA GLY A 59 -1.02 8.12 2.94
C GLY A 59 -0.06 7.80 1.81
N GLY A 60 0.94 7.01 2.11
CA GLY A 60 1.90 6.50 1.13
C GLY A 60 2.78 5.43 1.75
N GLY A 61 2.85 4.27 1.11
CA GLY A 61 3.69 3.15 1.52
C GLY A 61 4.75 2.85 0.47
N ILE A 62 6.01 2.93 0.84
CA ILE A 62 7.16 2.64 -0.04
C ILE A 62 7.85 1.38 0.44
N LEU A 63 7.80 0.34 -0.38
CA LEU A 63 8.38 -0.97 -0.05
C LEU A 63 9.83 -0.85 0.42
N ASN A 64 10.15 -1.54 1.52
CA ASN A 64 11.47 -1.56 2.16
C ASN A 64 12.02 -0.18 2.54
N SER A 65 11.16 0.83 2.70
CA SER A 65 11.57 2.18 3.09
C SER A 65 10.75 2.69 4.26
N TYR A 66 9.53 3.13 4.04
CA TYR A 66 8.67 3.68 5.08
C TYR A 66 7.21 3.70 4.63
N ASN A 67 6.31 3.91 5.58
CA ASN A 67 4.98 4.43 5.26
C ASN A 67 4.67 5.73 6.01
N LEU A 68 3.91 6.62 5.37
CA LEU A 68 3.34 7.82 5.96
C LEU A 68 1.82 7.70 6.05
N ALA A 69 1.25 8.24 7.13
CA ALA A 69 -0.19 8.42 7.24
C ALA A 69 -0.52 9.73 7.97
N MET A 70 -1.58 10.39 7.54
CA MET A 70 -2.18 11.53 8.26
C MET A 70 -2.70 11.08 9.63
N THR A 71 -2.63 11.93 10.67
CA THR A 71 -3.03 11.54 12.04
C THR A 71 -4.35 12.13 12.50
N HIS A 72 -4.82 13.22 11.90
CA HIS A 72 -6.00 13.97 12.35
C HIS A 72 -7.23 13.76 11.45
N HIS A 73 -7.26 12.69 10.68
CA HIS A 73 -8.40 12.31 9.86
C HIS A 73 -9.11 11.08 10.46
N PRO A 74 -10.45 10.96 10.38
CA PRO A 74 -11.18 9.78 10.87
C PRO A 74 -10.68 8.45 10.32
N SER A 75 -10.20 8.43 9.07
CA SER A 75 -9.64 7.24 8.42
C SER A 75 -8.15 6.97 8.76
N PHE A 76 -7.58 7.59 9.79
CA PHE A 76 -6.18 7.36 10.16
C PHE A 76 -5.85 5.88 10.35
N LYS A 77 -6.63 5.19 11.20
CA LYS A 77 -6.38 3.78 11.52
C LYS A 77 -6.41 2.86 10.29
N PRO A 78 -7.47 2.89 9.46
CA PRO A 78 -7.48 2.07 8.24
C PRO A 78 -6.34 2.42 7.27
N VAL A 79 -6.02 3.69 7.08
CA VAL A 79 -4.98 4.10 6.13
C VAL A 79 -3.59 3.69 6.60
N VAL A 80 -3.21 3.89 7.86
CA VAL A 80 -1.88 3.48 8.33
C VAL A 80 -1.65 1.97 8.18
N VAL A 81 -2.70 1.15 8.38
CA VAL A 81 -2.62 -0.31 8.18
C VAL A 81 -2.55 -0.67 6.70
N HIS A 82 -3.29 0.03 5.83
CA HIS A 82 -3.21 -0.13 4.38
C HIS A 82 -1.80 0.17 3.86
N GLU A 83 -1.25 1.33 4.21
CA GLU A 83 0.10 1.76 3.81
C GLU A 83 1.21 0.83 4.34
N PHE A 84 0.98 0.24 5.53
CA PHE A 84 1.86 -0.81 6.05
C PHE A 84 1.85 -2.04 5.13
N GLY A 85 0.72 -2.42 4.56
CA GLY A 85 0.64 -3.50 3.57
C GLY A 85 1.56 -3.29 2.38
N HIS A 86 1.60 -2.07 1.84
CA HIS A 86 2.54 -1.71 0.76
C HIS A 86 3.99 -1.73 1.22
N SER A 87 4.30 -1.00 2.27
CA SER A 87 5.68 -0.72 2.67
C SER A 87 6.39 -1.93 3.30
N PHE A 88 5.66 -2.81 4.01
CA PHE A 88 6.21 -3.97 4.69
C PHE A 88 6.19 -5.25 3.84
N ALA A 89 5.06 -5.52 3.18
CA ALA A 89 4.85 -6.79 2.48
C ALA A 89 4.75 -6.67 0.95
N GLY A 90 4.91 -5.48 0.39
CA GLY A 90 4.85 -5.25 -1.05
C GLY A 90 3.49 -5.59 -1.65
N LEU A 91 2.41 -5.37 -0.89
CA LEU A 91 1.07 -5.59 -1.40
C LEU A 91 0.69 -4.50 -2.40
N ALA A 92 0.01 -4.87 -3.46
CA ALA A 92 -0.62 -3.92 -4.39
C ALA A 92 -1.98 -3.46 -3.87
N ASP A 93 -2.48 -2.35 -4.42
CA ASP A 93 -3.87 -1.95 -4.28
C ASP A 93 -4.80 -2.95 -4.97
N GLU A 94 -5.84 -3.39 -4.26
CA GLU A 94 -6.84 -4.33 -4.77
C GLU A 94 -8.09 -3.61 -5.32
N TYR A 95 -8.01 -2.30 -5.56
CA TYR A 95 -9.10 -1.52 -6.13
C TYR A 95 -8.80 -1.07 -7.57
N ALA A 96 -9.87 -0.81 -8.29
CA ALA A 96 -9.89 -0.14 -9.57
C ALA A 96 -11.18 0.69 -9.66
N TYR A 97 -11.07 1.92 -10.11
CA TYR A 97 -12.20 2.83 -10.26
C TYR A 97 -12.28 3.35 -11.69
N ASP A 98 -13.49 3.44 -12.25
CA ASP A 98 -13.70 3.90 -13.62
C ASP A 98 -13.09 5.29 -13.90
N PHE A 99 -13.07 6.17 -12.88
CA PHE A 99 -12.56 7.53 -13.00
C PHE A 99 -11.04 7.65 -12.78
N GLU A 100 -10.39 6.58 -12.33
CA GLU A 100 -8.95 6.54 -12.07
C GLU A 100 -8.28 5.29 -12.69
N SER A 101 -8.87 4.71 -13.75
CA SER A 101 -8.29 3.52 -14.39
C SER A 101 -6.95 3.87 -15.05
N ILE A 102 -5.91 3.17 -14.62
CA ILE A 102 -4.55 3.31 -15.18
C ILE A 102 -4.04 1.91 -15.50
N ASP A 103 -3.55 1.72 -16.72
CA ASP A 103 -2.93 0.47 -17.16
C ASP A 103 -1.46 0.40 -16.68
N MET A 104 -1.29 0.16 -15.37
CA MET A 104 0.04 0.02 -14.76
C MET A 104 0.65 -1.37 -14.95
N TYR A 105 -0.18 -2.37 -15.20
CA TYR A 105 0.23 -3.77 -15.27
C TYR A 105 -0.01 -4.33 -16.68
N PRO A 106 1.05 -4.56 -17.47
CA PRO A 106 0.92 -5.25 -18.76
C PRO A 106 0.29 -6.63 -18.56
N THR A 107 -0.71 -6.97 -19.37
CA THR A 107 -1.48 -8.22 -19.20
C THR A 107 -0.72 -9.48 -19.60
N ASP A 108 0.43 -9.33 -20.22
CA ASP A 108 1.36 -10.39 -20.64
C ASP A 108 2.53 -10.61 -19.67
N VAL A 109 2.57 -9.83 -18.55
CA VAL A 109 3.57 -9.93 -17.49
C VAL A 109 2.89 -10.21 -16.17
N GLU A 110 3.39 -11.19 -15.40
CA GLU A 110 2.90 -11.40 -14.04
C GLU A 110 3.43 -10.32 -13.10
N PRO A 111 2.56 -9.61 -12.34
CA PRO A 111 2.99 -8.68 -11.30
C PRO A 111 3.85 -9.38 -10.24
N TRP A 112 4.84 -8.68 -9.70
CA TRP A 112 5.64 -9.23 -8.60
C TRP A 112 4.89 -9.20 -7.26
N GLU A 113 3.92 -8.31 -7.10
CA GLU A 113 3.12 -8.17 -5.89
C GLU A 113 2.32 -9.46 -5.61
N PRO A 114 2.32 -9.95 -4.36
CA PRO A 114 1.78 -11.27 -4.05
C PRO A 114 0.25 -11.37 -4.11
N ASN A 115 -0.45 -10.25 -4.06
CA ASN A 115 -1.92 -10.17 -3.94
C ASN A 115 -2.65 -9.74 -5.22
N ILE A 116 -1.95 -9.60 -6.33
CA ILE A 116 -2.57 -9.39 -7.65
C ILE A 116 -1.95 -10.35 -8.68
N THR A 117 -2.67 -10.60 -9.78
CA THR A 117 -2.21 -11.46 -10.88
C THR A 117 -2.82 -11.05 -12.21
N THR A 118 -2.07 -11.19 -13.28
CA THR A 118 -2.54 -11.16 -14.66
C THR A 118 -2.86 -12.56 -15.19
N LYS A 119 -2.66 -13.58 -14.38
CA LYS A 119 -2.78 -15.02 -14.67
C LYS A 119 -1.67 -15.59 -15.55
N VAL A 120 -0.64 -14.82 -15.86
CA VAL A 120 0.50 -15.29 -16.65
C VAL A 120 1.27 -16.38 -15.91
N ASN A 121 1.46 -16.20 -14.58
CA ASN A 121 2.09 -17.21 -13.73
C ASN A 121 1.31 -17.41 -12.43
N PHE A 122 0.01 -17.66 -12.55
CA PHE A 122 -0.90 -17.76 -11.40
C PHE A 122 -0.55 -18.90 -10.44
N ASP A 123 0.15 -19.92 -10.87
CA ASP A 123 0.54 -21.07 -10.04
C ASP A 123 1.48 -20.66 -8.89
N GLU A 124 2.24 -19.57 -9.05
CA GLU A 124 3.12 -19.02 -8.03
C GLU A 124 2.41 -18.06 -7.05
N LYS A 125 1.15 -17.72 -7.32
CA LYS A 125 0.36 -16.78 -6.51
C LYS A 125 -0.42 -17.50 -5.41
N TRP A 126 -1.73 -17.47 -5.48
CA TRP A 126 -2.61 -18.06 -4.46
C TRP A 126 -3.51 -19.18 -5.00
N LYS A 127 -3.15 -19.78 -6.11
CA LYS A 127 -3.92 -20.88 -6.71
C LYS A 127 -4.13 -22.04 -5.74
N ASP A 128 -3.15 -22.29 -4.90
CA ASP A 128 -3.17 -23.32 -3.85
C ASP A 128 -4.22 -23.08 -2.75
N LEU A 129 -4.71 -21.85 -2.59
CA LEU A 129 -5.75 -21.49 -1.62
C LEU A 129 -7.16 -21.55 -2.21
N ILE A 130 -7.31 -21.59 -3.54
CA ILE A 130 -8.62 -21.71 -4.17
C ILE A 130 -9.21 -23.09 -3.83
N GLY A 131 -10.47 -23.07 -3.38
CA GLY A 131 -11.18 -24.27 -2.94
C GLY A 131 -10.87 -24.72 -1.50
N LYS A 132 -9.79 -24.22 -0.89
CA LYS A 132 -9.47 -24.44 0.53
C LYS A 132 -10.07 -23.37 1.44
N ASN A 133 -10.28 -22.18 0.90
CA ASN A 133 -10.90 -21.06 1.61
C ASN A 133 -11.96 -20.43 0.70
N SER A 134 -13.21 -20.45 1.15
CA SER A 134 -14.36 -19.95 0.37
C SER A 134 -14.33 -18.45 0.08
N ALA A 135 -13.52 -17.68 0.81
CA ALA A 135 -13.36 -16.25 0.58
C ALA A 135 -12.33 -15.93 -0.53
N ILE A 136 -11.57 -16.94 -0.99
CA ILE A 136 -10.49 -16.78 -1.97
C ILE A 136 -10.94 -17.23 -3.35
N GLY A 137 -10.73 -16.37 -4.34
CA GLY A 137 -11.06 -16.61 -5.74
C GLY A 137 -10.17 -15.82 -6.69
N LEU A 138 -10.71 -15.52 -7.84
CA LEU A 138 -10.14 -14.62 -8.85
C LEU A 138 -11.20 -13.58 -9.20
N PHE A 139 -11.01 -12.35 -8.71
CA PHE A 139 -11.92 -11.25 -8.92
C PHE A 139 -11.25 -10.19 -9.78
N GLU A 140 -11.80 -9.91 -10.94
CA GLU A 140 -11.24 -8.93 -11.87
C GLU A 140 -11.36 -7.50 -11.32
N GLY A 141 -10.37 -6.67 -11.63
CA GLY A 141 -10.25 -5.29 -11.17
C GLY A 141 -9.35 -5.16 -9.95
N ALA A 142 -8.09 -4.81 -10.17
CA ALA A 142 -7.07 -4.54 -9.17
C ALA A 142 -5.93 -3.72 -9.78
N GLY A 143 -5.05 -3.16 -8.95
CA GLY A 143 -3.89 -2.40 -9.42
C GLY A 143 -4.29 -1.22 -10.30
N TYR A 144 -5.41 -0.56 -9.98
CA TYR A 144 -6.01 0.53 -10.77
C TYR A 144 -6.56 0.13 -12.15
N ALA A 145 -6.37 -1.12 -12.58
CA ALA A 145 -6.87 -1.65 -13.85
C ALA A 145 -8.25 -2.30 -13.66
N LEU A 146 -9.23 -1.89 -14.45
CA LEU A 146 -10.58 -2.46 -14.41
C LEU A 146 -10.63 -3.88 -14.95
N LYS A 147 -9.72 -4.21 -15.89
CA LYS A 147 -9.66 -5.50 -16.57
C LYS A 147 -8.23 -6.02 -16.67
N GLY A 148 -8.10 -7.32 -16.81
CA GLY A 148 -6.81 -7.99 -17.03
C GLY A 148 -5.99 -8.22 -15.77
N VAL A 149 -6.30 -7.56 -14.66
CA VAL A 149 -5.65 -7.74 -13.36
C VAL A 149 -6.68 -8.24 -12.35
N TYR A 150 -6.31 -9.23 -11.57
CA TYR A 150 -7.21 -9.93 -10.65
C TYR A 150 -6.69 -9.86 -9.23
N ARG A 151 -7.62 -9.83 -8.26
CA ARG A 151 -7.37 -9.85 -6.82
C ARG A 151 -7.93 -11.12 -6.19
N PRO A 152 -7.46 -11.49 -4.97
CA PRO A 152 -7.82 -12.78 -4.35
C PRO A 152 -9.19 -12.78 -3.66
N ALA A 153 -9.73 -11.63 -3.25
CA ALA A 153 -10.92 -11.56 -2.42
C ALA A 153 -11.83 -10.39 -2.80
N LEU A 154 -13.11 -10.49 -2.42
CA LEU A 154 -14.07 -9.39 -2.55
C LEU A 154 -13.82 -8.30 -1.50
N HIS A 155 -13.34 -8.68 -0.31
CA HIS A 155 -13.13 -7.80 0.82
C HIS A 155 -11.70 -7.96 1.33
N CYS A 156 -10.98 -6.85 1.44
CA CYS A 156 -9.59 -6.79 1.89
C CYS A 156 -9.23 -5.37 2.31
N ARG A 157 -8.37 -5.21 3.32
CA ARG A 157 -7.79 -3.92 3.69
C ARG A 157 -7.09 -3.24 2.51
N MET A 158 -6.50 -4.00 1.59
CA MET A 158 -5.85 -3.45 0.40
C MET A 158 -6.83 -2.97 -0.67
N ARG A 159 -8.14 -3.17 -0.47
CA ARG A 159 -9.18 -2.73 -1.38
C ARG A 159 -9.96 -1.51 -0.90
N ASP A 160 -10.30 -1.47 0.38
CA ASP A 160 -11.13 -0.42 0.96
C ASP A 160 -10.85 -0.20 2.45
N ASN A 161 -11.28 0.96 2.94
CA ASN A 161 -11.10 1.33 4.35
C ASN A 161 -12.17 0.76 5.28
N GLU A 162 -13.27 0.24 4.76
CA GLU A 162 -14.37 -0.35 5.54
C GLU A 162 -14.02 -1.77 6.00
N THR A 163 -13.27 -2.51 5.19
CA THR A 163 -12.82 -3.86 5.55
C THR A 163 -11.71 -3.79 6.61
N PRO A 164 -11.90 -4.34 7.81
CA PRO A 164 -10.94 -4.20 8.90
C PRO A 164 -9.66 -5.02 8.70
N ASP A 165 -9.75 -6.14 7.98
CA ASP A 165 -8.70 -7.16 7.91
C ASP A 165 -8.09 -7.29 6.53
N PHE A 166 -6.85 -7.72 6.48
CA PHE A 166 -6.23 -8.25 5.28
C PHE A 166 -6.87 -9.59 4.89
N CYS A 167 -7.08 -9.84 3.60
CA CYS A 167 -7.53 -11.15 3.14
C CYS A 167 -6.45 -12.23 3.39
N PRO A 168 -6.78 -13.52 3.37
CA PRO A 168 -5.83 -14.61 3.65
C PRO A 168 -4.58 -14.62 2.77
N VAL A 169 -4.67 -14.13 1.52
CA VAL A 169 -3.48 -14.00 0.64
C VAL A 169 -2.56 -12.91 1.12
N CYS A 170 -3.09 -11.74 1.48
CA CYS A 170 -2.32 -10.64 2.04
C CYS A 170 -1.72 -11.01 3.42
N GLN A 171 -2.49 -11.69 4.28
CA GLN A 171 -1.98 -12.19 5.56
C GLN A 171 -0.80 -13.17 5.35
N ARG A 172 -0.90 -14.09 4.38
CA ARG A 172 0.20 -14.99 4.04
C ARG A 172 1.45 -14.25 3.57
N ALA A 173 1.29 -13.20 2.78
CA ALA A 173 2.41 -12.38 2.33
C ALA A 173 3.09 -11.66 3.51
N ILE A 174 2.31 -11.05 4.39
CA ILE A 174 2.81 -10.40 5.61
C ILE A 174 3.53 -11.42 6.51
N GLN A 175 2.92 -12.59 6.73
CA GLN A 175 3.53 -13.65 7.57
C GLN A 175 4.88 -14.11 7.03
N ARG A 176 5.03 -14.27 5.71
CA ARG A 176 6.31 -14.63 5.10
C ARG A 176 7.41 -13.63 5.38
N VAL A 177 7.10 -12.33 5.41
CA VAL A 177 8.07 -11.28 5.76
C VAL A 177 8.40 -11.34 7.25
N ILE A 178 7.41 -11.55 8.13
CA ILE A 178 7.63 -11.74 9.57
C ILE A 178 8.54 -12.96 9.80
N ASP A 179 8.22 -14.09 9.18
CA ASP A 179 9.02 -15.32 9.32
C ASP A 179 10.46 -15.11 8.85
N PHE A 180 10.69 -14.31 7.81
CA PHE A 180 12.02 -13.97 7.33
C PHE A 180 12.85 -13.18 8.38
N TYR A 181 12.24 -12.23 9.06
CA TYR A 181 12.92 -11.42 10.08
C TYR A 181 13.07 -12.12 11.45
N THR A 182 12.31 -13.18 11.70
CA THR A 182 12.27 -13.85 13.01
C THR A 182 12.95 -15.23 13.05
N GLN A 183 13.61 -15.63 11.95
CA GLN A 183 14.37 -16.90 11.86
C GLN A 183 15.75 -16.81 12.46
#